data_d94c1d8b06117fc77e53af8be5681abe
#
_entry.id   d94c1d8b06117fc77e53af8be5681abe
#
_cell.length_a   1.000
_cell.length_b   1.000
_cell.length_c   1.000
_cell.angle_alpha   90.00
_cell.angle_beta   90.00
_cell.angle_gamma   90.00
#
_symmetry.space_group_name_H-M   'P 1'
#
loop_
_entity.id
_entity.type
_entity.pdbx_description
1 polymer ?
#
loop_
_entity_poly.entity_id
_entity_poly.type
_entity_poly.pdbx_seq_one_letter_code
_entity_poly.pdbx_strand_id
1 'polypeptide(L)'
;MEKNANLFAHFQSHFPDDLSTCLLVTDDGQAVNYGQAVEASAQIANSLLDLGAVTGDRVTVQVEKSVEALYLYLGCLRAGLVYHPLNTAYTTSELEYFLTNAEPTIIVC
;
A
#
# COMPACT_ATOMS: atom_id res chain seq x y z
N MET A 1 5.44 -12.73 -4.44
CA MET A 1 4.09 -13.31 -4.69
C MET A 1 3.52 -12.78 -5.98
N GLU A 2 3.56 -13.62 -6.98
CA GLU A 2 3.01 -13.29 -8.30
C GLU A 2 1.54 -12.89 -8.19
N LYS A 3 0.81 -13.51 -7.26
CA LYS A 3 -0.61 -13.26 -7.06
C LYS A 3 -0.90 -11.80 -6.72
N ASN A 4 -0.08 -11.17 -5.85
CA ASN A 4 -0.27 -9.76 -5.50
C ASN A 4 0.12 -8.83 -6.65
N ALA A 5 1.21 -9.16 -7.37
CA ALA A 5 1.61 -8.40 -8.55
C ALA A 5 0.55 -8.49 -9.64
N ASN A 6 -0.05 -9.67 -9.82
CA ASN A 6 -1.15 -9.87 -10.76
C ASN A 6 -2.38 -9.09 -10.36
N LEU A 7 -2.65 -8.94 -9.06
CA LEU A 7 -3.78 -8.15 -8.58
C LEU A 7 -3.61 -6.67 -8.93
N PHE A 8 -2.41 -6.12 -8.78
CA PHE A 8 -2.16 -4.75 -9.21
C PHE A 8 -2.35 -4.60 -10.72
N ALA A 9 -1.81 -5.52 -11.51
CA ALA A 9 -1.96 -5.50 -12.96
C ALA A 9 -3.44 -5.59 -13.36
N HIS A 10 -4.22 -6.40 -12.64
CA HIS A 10 -5.65 -6.51 -12.87
C HIS A 10 -6.37 -5.17 -12.61
N PHE A 11 -6.07 -4.52 -11.49
CA PHE A 11 -6.61 -3.20 -11.19
C PHE A 11 -6.24 -2.20 -12.27
N GLN A 12 -4.95 -2.18 -12.65
CA GLN A 12 -4.43 -1.24 -13.64
C GLN A 12 -5.09 -1.43 -15.00
N SER A 13 -5.45 -2.65 -15.37
CA SER A 13 -6.10 -2.93 -16.63
C SER A 13 -7.49 -2.29 -16.73
N HIS A 14 -8.10 -1.93 -15.62
CA HIS A 14 -9.40 -1.25 -15.56
C HIS A 14 -9.27 0.27 -15.43
N PHE A 15 -8.04 0.80 -15.40
CA PHE A 15 -7.85 2.24 -15.36
C PHE A 15 -8.22 2.87 -16.69
N PRO A 16 -8.74 4.12 -16.69
CA PRO A 16 -9.05 4.80 -17.93
C PRO A 16 -7.78 5.07 -18.75
N ASP A 17 -7.93 5.18 -20.06
CA ASP A 17 -6.81 5.50 -20.95
C ASP A 17 -6.20 6.86 -20.60
N ASP A 18 -7.06 7.83 -20.25
CA ASP A 18 -6.61 9.14 -19.80
C ASP A 18 -6.36 9.11 -18.30
N LEU A 19 -5.09 8.98 -17.91
CA LEU A 19 -4.68 8.89 -16.51
C LEU A 19 -4.80 10.22 -15.77
N SER A 20 -5.15 11.31 -16.43
CA SER A 20 -5.49 12.56 -15.74
C SER A 20 -6.91 12.53 -15.16
N THR A 21 -7.68 11.50 -15.46
CA THR A 21 -9.01 11.29 -14.90
C THR A 21 -8.92 11.18 -13.37
N CYS A 22 -9.84 11.82 -12.67
CA CYS A 22 -9.88 11.82 -11.22
C CYS A 22 -10.17 10.42 -10.69
N LEU A 23 -9.32 9.94 -9.78
CA LEU A 23 -9.52 8.67 -9.07
C LEU A 23 -10.39 8.88 -7.83
N LEU A 24 -10.05 9.91 -7.04
CA LEU A 24 -10.77 10.22 -5.79
C LEU A 24 -10.60 11.68 -5.42
N VAL A 25 -11.48 12.15 -4.54
CA VAL A 25 -11.40 13.48 -3.94
C VAL A 25 -11.45 13.30 -2.43
N THR A 26 -10.53 13.95 -1.72
CA THR A 26 -10.47 13.88 -0.26
C THR A 26 -11.49 14.83 0.36
N ASP A 27 -11.73 14.69 1.69
CA ASP A 27 -12.68 15.51 2.42
C ASP A 27 -12.31 17.00 2.38
N ASP A 28 -11.01 17.32 2.29
CA ASP A 28 -10.54 18.70 2.19
C ASP A 28 -10.52 19.24 0.76
N GLY A 29 -11.06 18.49 -0.20
CA GLY A 29 -11.19 18.92 -1.59
C GLY A 29 -10.00 18.62 -2.48
N GLN A 30 -8.99 17.92 -1.98
CA GLN A 30 -7.84 17.53 -2.81
C GLN A 30 -8.24 16.45 -3.79
N ALA A 31 -7.98 16.64 -5.08
CA ALA A 31 -8.23 15.65 -6.11
C ALA A 31 -6.97 14.85 -6.42
N VAL A 32 -7.14 13.54 -6.60
CA VAL A 32 -6.04 12.63 -6.98
C VAL A 32 -6.44 11.92 -8.27
N ASN A 33 -5.59 11.95 -9.26
CA ASN A 33 -5.84 11.27 -10.53
C ASN A 33 -5.14 9.90 -10.57
N TYR A 34 -5.50 9.09 -11.56
CA TYR A 34 -4.93 7.76 -11.73
C TYR A 34 -3.42 7.80 -11.97
N GLY A 35 -2.94 8.78 -12.72
CA GLY A 35 -1.51 8.92 -13.00
C GLY A 35 -0.69 9.16 -11.73
N GLN A 36 -1.20 9.97 -10.81
CA GLN A 36 -0.55 10.20 -9.52
C GLN A 36 -0.46 8.91 -8.71
N ALA A 37 -1.54 8.12 -8.71
CA ALA A 37 -1.55 6.84 -8.01
C ALA A 37 -0.56 5.84 -8.62
N VAL A 38 -0.47 5.77 -9.93
CA VAL A 38 0.49 4.90 -10.63
C VAL A 38 1.92 5.30 -10.28
N GLU A 39 2.24 6.59 -10.36
CA GLU A 39 3.58 7.08 -10.07
C GLU A 39 3.96 6.88 -8.61
N ALA A 40 3.07 7.25 -7.68
CA ALA A 40 3.34 7.11 -6.25
C ALA A 40 3.49 5.65 -5.85
N SER A 41 2.66 4.75 -6.38
CA SER A 41 2.77 3.33 -6.07
C SER A 41 4.08 2.74 -6.58
N ALA A 42 4.56 3.19 -7.74
CA ALA A 42 5.85 2.74 -8.27
C ALA A 42 7.01 3.18 -7.37
N GLN A 43 6.99 4.43 -6.92
CA GLN A 43 8.02 4.95 -6.01
C GLN A 43 8.03 4.20 -4.69
N ILE A 44 6.85 3.94 -4.12
CA ILE A 44 6.73 3.20 -2.86
C ILE A 44 7.22 1.76 -3.05
N ALA A 45 6.82 1.10 -4.13
CA ALA A 45 7.27 -0.26 -4.42
C ALA A 45 8.80 -0.34 -4.47
N ASN A 46 9.43 0.60 -5.16
CA ASN A 46 10.89 0.66 -5.26
C ASN A 46 11.53 0.89 -3.89
N SER A 47 10.96 1.79 -3.08
CA SER A 47 11.48 2.07 -1.74
C SER A 47 11.40 0.83 -0.85
N LEU A 48 10.30 0.09 -0.89
CA LEU A 48 10.13 -1.12 -0.09
C LEU A 48 11.15 -2.19 -0.49
N LEU A 49 11.39 -2.36 -1.78
CA LEU A 49 12.38 -3.32 -2.27
C LEU A 49 13.80 -2.88 -1.90
N ASP A 50 14.08 -1.59 -1.93
CA ASP A 50 15.38 -1.04 -1.50
C ASP A 50 15.64 -1.27 -0.02
N LEU A 51 14.57 -1.32 0.80
CA LEU A 51 14.69 -1.64 2.22
C LEU A 51 14.94 -3.12 2.48
N GLY A 52 14.96 -3.94 1.44
CA GLY A 52 15.29 -5.35 1.54
C GLY A 52 14.10 -6.31 1.47
N ALA A 53 12.90 -5.81 1.25
CA ALA A 53 11.72 -6.67 1.12
C ALA A 53 11.81 -7.50 -0.16
N VAL A 54 11.39 -8.74 -0.09
CA VAL A 54 11.31 -9.63 -1.25
C VAL A 54 9.88 -10.12 -1.42
N THR A 55 9.53 -10.56 -2.62
CA THR A 55 8.18 -11.03 -2.95
C THR A 55 7.66 -11.99 -1.89
N GLY A 56 6.48 -11.73 -1.38
CA GLY A 56 5.84 -12.53 -0.33
C GLY A 56 6.06 -12.02 1.07
N ASP A 57 6.98 -11.07 1.27
CA ASP A 57 7.22 -10.49 2.59
C ASP A 57 6.03 -9.68 3.06
N ARG A 58 5.88 -9.58 4.36
CA ARG A 58 4.76 -8.90 4.99
C ARG A 58 5.15 -7.50 5.40
N VAL A 59 4.31 -6.53 5.01
CA VAL A 59 4.43 -5.13 5.43
C VAL A 59 3.26 -4.84 6.36
N THR A 60 3.54 -4.65 7.63
CA THR A 60 2.51 -4.34 8.63
C THR A 60 2.37 -2.84 8.75
N VAL A 61 1.14 -2.35 8.65
CA VAL A 61 0.84 -0.93 8.52
C VAL A 61 -0.18 -0.51 9.57
N GLN A 62 0.16 0.53 10.35
CA GLN A 62 -0.80 1.15 11.26
C GLN A 62 -0.82 2.65 10.96
N VAL A 63 -1.66 3.05 10.02
CA VAL A 63 -1.80 4.45 9.62
C VAL A 63 -3.28 4.79 9.44
N GLU A 64 -3.62 6.05 9.61
CA GLU A 64 -4.98 6.53 9.33
C GLU A 64 -5.29 6.42 7.84
N LYS A 65 -6.58 6.30 7.52
CA LYS A 65 -7.03 6.31 6.13
C LYS A 65 -6.63 7.63 5.50
N SER A 66 -5.95 7.54 4.35
CA SER A 66 -5.41 8.72 3.67
C SER A 66 -5.04 8.34 2.24
N VAL A 67 -4.71 9.35 1.44
CA VAL A 67 -4.20 9.13 0.09
C VAL A 67 -2.89 8.36 0.16
N GLU A 68 -2.02 8.71 1.11
CA GLU A 68 -0.73 8.04 1.32
C GLU A 68 -0.91 6.58 1.67
N ALA A 69 -1.91 6.25 2.48
CA ALA A 69 -2.21 4.86 2.83
C ALA A 69 -2.64 4.06 1.59
N LEU A 70 -3.44 4.67 0.72
CA LEU A 70 -3.80 4.05 -0.55
C LEU A 70 -2.58 3.80 -1.43
N TYR A 71 -1.70 4.78 -1.54
CA TYR A 71 -0.46 4.63 -2.31
C TYR A 71 0.41 3.51 -1.76
N LEU A 72 0.50 3.40 -0.44
CA LEU A 72 1.27 2.34 0.21
C LEU A 72 0.67 0.96 -0.09
N TYR A 73 -0.65 0.84 -0.03
CA TYR A 73 -1.34 -0.40 -0.38
C TYR A 73 -1.03 -0.81 -1.82
N LEU A 74 -1.19 0.12 -2.76
CA LEU A 74 -0.90 -0.15 -4.18
C LEU A 74 0.57 -0.47 -4.40
N GLY A 75 1.47 0.21 -3.68
CA GLY A 75 2.91 -0.06 -3.75
C GLY A 75 3.24 -1.47 -3.28
N CYS A 76 2.62 -1.92 -2.20
CA CYS A 76 2.79 -3.29 -1.71
C CYS A 76 2.32 -4.31 -2.74
N LEU A 77 1.15 -4.12 -3.32
CA LEU A 77 0.64 -5.02 -4.37
C LEU A 77 1.60 -5.06 -5.56
N ARG A 78 2.09 -3.90 -5.96
CA ARG A 78 2.97 -3.75 -7.11
C ARG A 78 4.30 -4.46 -6.90
N ALA A 79 4.82 -4.44 -5.68
CA ALA A 79 6.07 -5.11 -5.31
C ALA A 79 5.89 -6.59 -5.00
N GLY A 80 4.67 -7.09 -5.00
CA GLY A 80 4.39 -8.48 -4.65
C GLY A 80 4.47 -8.77 -3.15
N LEU A 81 4.22 -7.76 -2.32
CA LEU A 81 4.28 -7.87 -0.87
C LEU A 81 2.89 -8.03 -0.27
N VAL A 82 2.84 -8.58 0.93
CA VAL A 82 1.57 -8.77 1.66
C VAL A 82 1.31 -7.52 2.50
N TYR A 83 0.23 -6.82 2.22
CA TYR A 83 -0.20 -5.65 2.99
C TYR A 83 -1.02 -6.11 4.19
N HIS A 84 -0.53 -5.82 5.39
CA HIS A 84 -1.15 -6.26 6.64
C HIS A 84 -1.56 -5.04 7.47
N PRO A 85 -2.81 -4.55 7.31
CA PRO A 85 -3.25 -3.35 8.03
C PRO A 85 -3.62 -3.69 9.48
N LEU A 86 -3.29 -2.78 10.40
CA LEU A 86 -3.70 -2.83 11.80
C LEU A 86 -4.60 -1.65 12.11
N ASN A 87 -5.54 -1.86 13.02
CA ASN A 87 -6.43 -0.80 13.50
C ASN A 87 -5.61 0.24 14.26
N THR A 88 -5.78 1.52 13.93
CA THR A 88 -5.08 2.62 14.59
C THR A 88 -5.47 2.79 16.05
N ALA A 89 -6.59 2.21 16.48
CA ALA A 89 -7.04 2.23 17.86
C ALA A 89 -6.37 1.20 18.76
N TYR A 90 -5.53 0.30 18.20
CA TYR A 90 -4.87 -0.72 19.02
C TYR A 90 -3.91 -0.10 20.02
N THR A 91 -3.92 -0.66 21.24
CA THR A 91 -2.97 -0.28 22.30
C THR A 91 -1.59 -0.87 22.02
N THR A 92 -0.59 -0.39 22.78
CA THR A 92 0.79 -0.92 22.66
C THR A 92 0.83 -2.44 22.89
N SER A 93 0.09 -2.94 23.87
CA SER A 93 0.07 -4.39 24.17
C SER A 93 -0.55 -5.18 23.03
N GLU A 94 -1.64 -4.67 22.43
CA GLU A 94 -2.26 -5.30 21.29
C GLU A 94 -1.33 -5.31 20.08
N LEU A 95 -0.61 -4.20 19.85
CA LEU A 95 0.36 -4.12 18.76
C LEU A 95 1.49 -5.14 18.93
N GLU A 96 2.04 -5.28 20.15
CA GLU A 96 3.08 -6.27 20.40
C GLU A 96 2.60 -7.69 20.06
N TYR A 97 1.37 -8.01 20.45
CA TYR A 97 0.79 -9.30 20.15
C TYR A 97 0.69 -9.55 18.65
N PHE A 98 0.12 -8.59 17.90
CA PHE A 98 -0.08 -8.75 16.46
C PHE A 98 1.25 -8.76 15.71
N LEU A 99 2.20 -7.91 16.08
CA LEU A 99 3.51 -7.85 15.42
C LEU A 99 4.30 -9.14 15.64
N THR A 100 4.23 -9.70 16.85
CA THR A 100 4.89 -10.96 17.17
C THR A 100 4.33 -12.10 16.31
N ASN A 101 3.01 -12.16 16.14
CA ASN A 101 2.37 -13.23 15.37
C ASN A 101 2.52 -13.04 13.86
N ALA A 102 2.55 -11.80 13.38
CA ALA A 102 2.62 -11.53 11.94
C ALA A 102 4.02 -11.66 11.37
N GLU A 103 5.04 -11.48 12.20
CA GLU A 103 6.47 -11.52 11.80
C GLU A 103 6.72 -10.66 10.56
N PRO A 104 6.39 -9.34 10.61
CA PRO A 104 6.54 -8.51 9.44
C PRO A 104 8.00 -8.22 9.09
N THR A 105 8.29 -8.08 7.80
CA THR A 105 9.59 -7.62 7.33
C THR A 105 9.74 -6.12 7.50
N ILE A 106 8.65 -5.38 7.28
CA ILE A 106 8.62 -3.92 7.38
C ILE A 106 7.40 -3.50 8.19
N ILE A 107 7.58 -2.50 9.04
CA ILE A 107 6.52 -1.91 9.85
C ILE A 107 6.42 -0.43 9.48
N VAL A 108 5.21 0.04 9.16
CA VAL A 108 4.93 1.44 8.85
C VAL A 108 3.93 1.99 9.87
N CYS A 109 4.27 3.10 10.50
CA CYS A 109 3.40 3.74 11.49
C CYS A 109 3.56 5.25 11.51
#